data_bf49226cc286c3971adc374f6fa830d1
#
_entry.id   bf49226cc286c3971adc374f6fa830d1
#
_cell.length_a   1.000
_cell.length_b   1.000
_cell.length_c   1.000
_cell.angle_alpha   90.00
_cell.angle_beta   90.00
_cell.angle_gamma   90.00
#
_symmetry.space_group_name_H-M   'P 1'
#
loop_
_entity.id
_entity.type
_entity.pdbx_description
1 polymer ?
#
loop_
_entity_poly.entity_id
_entity_poly.type
_entity_poly.pdbx_seq_one_letter_code
_entity_poly.pdbx_strand_id
1 'polypeptide(L)'
;MRKFIIAFSALLLLLSQRAGAQFVDSSGGLLQMPSAEKQDDGTFMITNNYLNRHSLPTSGWSYSTFSYGFSLTFWSRLEVGYVCTIFDGSKIPGATGRARIMFNQDRHFLGRFQILKEGEFGLKWMPSVVLGVSDPTTASSSNGYVDAEVGGYGNGYFNRNYIAATKHFSTSWGELGAHLAYQYNRRNDYHINGPAAGVTFTPGILCDRAILDEVRFIAEYDARTFNIGFIASVWENRFEAMFELQACKWVNFGLRYKLGLK
;
A
#
# COMPACT_ATOMS: atom_id res chain seq x y z
N MET A 1 29.02 5.58 -30.70
CA MET A 1 27.55 5.46 -30.63
C MET A 1 27.09 4.23 -29.82
N ARG A 2 27.47 2.99 -30.11
CA ARG A 2 27.03 1.79 -29.35
C ARG A 2 27.33 1.84 -27.83
N LYS A 3 28.49 2.34 -27.40
CA LYS A 3 28.87 2.49 -25.98
C LYS A 3 28.04 3.56 -25.25
N PHE A 4 27.61 4.60 -25.98
CA PHE A 4 26.74 5.66 -25.42
C PHE A 4 25.30 5.19 -25.23
N ILE A 5 24.81 4.35 -26.16
CA ILE A 5 23.48 3.75 -26.05
C ILE A 5 23.42 2.76 -24.88
N ILE A 6 24.48 1.94 -24.70
CA ILE A 6 24.57 0.99 -23.56
C ILE A 6 24.67 1.74 -22.23
N ALA A 7 25.44 2.83 -22.15
CA ALA A 7 25.55 3.65 -20.93
C ALA A 7 24.26 4.40 -20.63
N PHE A 8 23.53 4.87 -21.65
CA PHE A 8 22.23 5.54 -21.51
C PHE A 8 21.13 4.55 -21.12
N SER A 9 21.14 3.34 -21.71
CA SER A 9 20.23 2.25 -21.30
C SER A 9 20.53 1.76 -19.88
N ALA A 10 21.79 1.67 -19.47
CA ALA A 10 22.18 1.34 -18.10
C ALA A 10 21.79 2.44 -17.11
N LEU A 11 21.83 3.72 -17.52
CA LEU A 11 21.41 4.87 -16.70
C LEU A 11 19.88 4.91 -16.56
N LEU A 12 19.12 4.54 -17.60
CA LEU A 12 17.66 4.41 -17.54
C LEU A 12 17.20 3.25 -16.66
N LEU A 13 17.99 2.15 -16.60
CA LEU A 13 17.73 1.03 -15.70
C LEU A 13 17.98 1.35 -14.22
N LEU A 14 18.75 2.39 -13.92
CA LEU A 14 19.01 2.86 -12.55
C LEU A 14 17.93 3.81 -12.01
N LEU A 15 17.00 4.26 -12.83
CA LEU A 15 15.96 5.25 -12.46
C LEU A 15 14.57 4.66 -12.21
N SER A 16 14.36 3.38 -12.44
CA SER A 16 13.07 2.75 -12.12
C SER A 16 12.97 2.47 -10.62
N GLN A 17 12.62 3.47 -9.83
CA GLN A 17 12.19 3.23 -8.46
C GLN A 17 10.79 2.57 -8.52
N ARG A 18 10.77 1.29 -8.20
CA ARG A 18 9.57 0.47 -8.20
C ARG A 18 8.80 0.74 -6.92
N ALA A 19 7.64 1.30 -7.03
CA ALA A 19 6.79 1.50 -5.87
C ALA A 19 5.84 0.31 -5.75
N GLY A 20 5.89 -0.34 -4.63
CA GLY A 20 4.87 -1.28 -4.19
C GLY A 20 3.58 -0.57 -3.78
N ALA A 21 2.56 -1.30 -3.41
CA ALA A 21 1.26 -0.77 -3.04
C ALA A 21 0.64 -1.46 -1.86
N GLN A 22 -0.06 -0.67 -1.06
CA GLN A 22 -0.93 -1.19 -0.02
C GLN A 22 -2.39 -1.12 -0.44
N PHE A 23 -3.11 -2.22 -0.24
CA PHE A 23 -4.53 -2.27 -0.55
C PHE A 23 -5.35 -1.30 0.29
N VAL A 24 -5.10 -1.25 1.60
CA VAL A 24 -5.90 -0.44 2.52
C VAL A 24 -5.55 1.03 2.42
N ASP A 25 -4.27 1.38 2.34
CA ASP A 25 -3.83 2.77 2.39
C ASP A 25 -3.67 3.43 1.02
N SER A 26 -3.79 2.68 -0.09
CA SER A 26 -3.60 3.26 -1.43
C SER A 26 -2.28 4.02 -1.60
N SER A 27 -1.24 3.61 -0.89
CA SER A 27 0.10 4.22 -0.88
C SER A 27 1.16 3.22 -1.30
N GLY A 28 2.41 3.64 -1.40
CA GLY A 28 3.54 2.72 -1.56
C GLY A 28 3.64 1.72 -0.41
N GLY A 29 3.92 0.46 -0.69
CA GLY A 29 3.97 -0.64 0.28
C GLY A 29 3.98 -1.98 -0.44
N LEU A 30 3.84 -3.08 0.29
CA LEU A 30 3.57 -4.39 -0.30
C LEU A 30 2.05 -4.60 -0.46
N LEU A 31 1.50 -5.76 -0.10
CA LEU A 31 0.05 -6.01 -0.21
C LEU A 31 -0.71 -5.36 0.96
N GLN A 32 -0.36 -5.72 2.19
CA GLN A 32 -0.94 -5.17 3.42
C GLN A 32 0.11 -4.48 4.29
N MET A 33 1.36 -4.98 4.29
CA MET A 33 2.41 -4.39 5.10
C MET A 33 3.03 -3.15 4.45
N PRO A 34 3.43 -2.14 5.24
CA PRO A 34 4.19 -1.01 4.74
C PRO A 34 5.60 -1.42 4.30
N SER A 35 6.11 -0.75 3.30
CA SER A 35 7.51 -0.86 2.87
C SER A 35 8.15 0.52 2.69
N ALA A 36 9.45 0.55 2.47
CA ALA A 36 10.15 1.79 2.15
C ALA A 36 10.24 2.05 0.65
N GLU A 37 9.52 1.30 -0.17
CA GLU A 37 9.35 1.60 -1.59
C GLU A 37 8.56 2.88 -1.80
N LYS A 38 8.88 3.61 -2.84
CA LYS A 38 8.32 4.92 -3.10
C LYS A 38 8.10 5.18 -4.58
N GLN A 39 7.11 6.01 -4.89
CA GLN A 39 6.88 6.53 -6.24
C GLN A 39 7.93 7.57 -6.61
N ASP A 40 8.14 7.76 -7.89
CA ASP A 40 8.98 8.84 -8.42
C ASP A 40 8.42 10.21 -8.05
N ASP A 41 9.31 11.22 -8.04
CA ASP A 41 8.94 12.59 -7.75
C ASP A 41 7.93 13.13 -8.78
N GLY A 42 6.88 13.77 -8.27
CA GLY A 42 5.79 14.29 -9.10
C GLY A 42 4.83 13.20 -9.61
N THR A 43 4.85 11.99 -9.06
CA THR A 43 3.88 10.97 -9.43
C THR A 43 2.56 11.19 -8.70
N PHE A 44 1.49 11.33 -9.45
CA PHE A 44 0.12 11.26 -8.99
C PHE A 44 -0.43 9.86 -9.26
N MET A 45 -0.88 9.16 -8.23
CA MET A 45 -1.40 7.80 -8.31
C MET A 45 -2.85 7.77 -7.86
N ILE A 46 -3.71 7.13 -8.66
CA ILE A 46 -5.11 6.83 -8.32
C ILE A 46 -5.22 5.33 -8.11
N THR A 47 -5.99 4.93 -7.11
CA THR A 47 -6.21 3.53 -6.75
C THR A 47 -7.68 3.20 -6.61
N ASN A 48 -8.03 1.96 -6.92
CA ASN A 48 -9.34 1.38 -6.63
C ASN A 48 -9.14 -0.09 -6.22
N ASN A 49 -9.60 -0.46 -5.03
CA ASN A 49 -9.35 -1.77 -4.46
C ASN A 49 -10.65 -2.42 -3.99
N TYR A 50 -10.80 -3.70 -4.28
CA TYR A 50 -11.74 -4.57 -3.60
C TYR A 50 -11.07 -5.15 -2.37
N LEU A 51 -11.68 -4.96 -1.21
CA LEU A 51 -11.20 -5.42 0.09
C LEU A 51 -12.15 -6.47 0.65
N ASN A 52 -11.65 -7.65 0.91
CA ASN A 52 -12.43 -8.63 1.66
C ASN A 52 -12.57 -8.18 3.13
N ARG A 53 -13.60 -8.67 3.80
CA ARG A 53 -13.90 -8.28 5.19
C ARG A 53 -12.75 -8.55 6.18
N HIS A 54 -11.85 -9.49 5.87
CA HIS A 54 -10.74 -9.85 6.75
C HIS A 54 -9.56 -8.87 6.66
N SER A 55 -9.55 -8.00 5.63
CA SER A 55 -8.58 -6.91 5.51
C SER A 55 -8.97 -5.66 6.28
N LEU A 56 -10.17 -5.63 6.86
CA LEU A 56 -10.80 -4.45 7.42
C LEU A 56 -10.97 -4.55 8.94
N PRO A 57 -11.06 -3.41 9.65
CA PRO A 57 -11.46 -3.39 11.05
C PRO A 57 -12.84 -4.01 11.25
N THR A 58 -12.96 -4.94 12.20
CA THR A 58 -14.19 -5.74 12.38
C THR A 58 -15.36 -4.94 12.93
N SER A 59 -15.08 -3.86 13.66
CA SER A 59 -16.13 -2.97 14.21
C SER A 59 -16.86 -2.18 13.13
N GLY A 60 -16.21 -1.86 12.01
CA GLY A 60 -16.79 -1.09 10.92
C GLY A 60 -17.28 -1.95 9.75
N TRP A 61 -16.62 -3.08 9.49
CA TRP A 61 -16.91 -3.90 8.32
C TRP A 61 -16.99 -5.39 8.64
N SER A 62 -18.19 -5.92 8.70
CA SER A 62 -18.45 -7.37 8.71
C SER A 62 -18.62 -7.95 7.30
N TYR A 63 -18.40 -7.16 6.25
CA TYR A 63 -18.63 -7.46 4.85
C TYR A 63 -17.46 -6.94 3.99
N SER A 64 -17.33 -7.47 2.79
CA SER A 64 -16.35 -7.03 1.81
C SER A 64 -16.81 -5.73 1.14
N THR A 65 -15.88 -4.83 0.85
CA THR A 65 -16.19 -3.51 0.29
C THR A 65 -15.13 -3.04 -0.69
N PHE A 66 -15.26 -1.80 -1.13
CA PHE A 66 -14.30 -1.13 -2.01
C PHE A 66 -13.66 0.06 -1.29
N SER A 67 -12.39 0.30 -1.61
CA SER A 67 -11.72 1.56 -1.30
C SER A 67 -11.23 2.21 -2.60
N TYR A 68 -11.17 3.52 -2.60
CA TYR A 68 -10.55 4.30 -3.65
C TYR A 68 -9.79 5.46 -3.03
N GLY A 69 -8.75 5.88 -3.71
CA GLY A 69 -7.92 6.94 -3.18
C GLY A 69 -6.93 7.48 -4.20
N PHE A 70 -6.18 8.45 -3.77
CA PHE A 70 -5.07 8.98 -4.53
C PHE A 70 -3.89 9.31 -3.62
N SER A 71 -2.70 9.31 -4.19
CA SER A 71 -1.50 9.83 -3.54
C SER A 71 -0.67 10.67 -4.49
N LEU A 72 0.16 11.54 -3.92
CA LEU A 72 1.07 12.42 -4.64
C LEU A 72 2.42 12.41 -3.95
N THR A 73 3.48 12.27 -4.74
CA THR A 73 4.86 12.23 -4.26
C THR A 73 5.58 13.53 -4.57
N PHE A 74 6.23 14.10 -3.55
CA PHE A 74 6.97 15.34 -3.62
C PHE A 74 8.44 15.12 -3.24
N TRP A 75 9.33 15.86 -3.89
CA TRP A 75 10.78 15.93 -3.60
C TRP A 75 11.44 14.55 -3.51
N SER A 76 10.87 13.55 -4.17
CA SER A 76 11.32 12.16 -4.08
C SER A 76 11.44 11.62 -2.63
N ARG A 77 10.77 12.25 -1.64
CA ARG A 77 10.83 11.86 -0.22
C ARG A 77 9.50 11.86 0.51
N LEU A 78 8.58 12.72 0.13
CA LEU A 78 7.27 12.84 0.79
C LEU A 78 6.17 12.30 -0.12
N GLU A 79 5.40 11.37 0.36
CA GLU A 79 4.15 10.92 -0.26
C GLU A 79 3.00 11.29 0.69
N VAL A 80 1.98 11.95 0.15
CA VAL A 80 0.73 12.24 0.85
C VAL A 80 -0.44 11.68 0.05
N GLY A 81 -1.48 11.25 0.73
CA GLY A 81 -2.62 10.66 0.06
C GLY A 81 -3.91 10.80 0.86
N TYR A 82 -4.98 10.44 0.18
CA TYR A 82 -6.33 10.45 0.71
C TYR A 82 -7.07 9.22 0.21
N VAL A 83 -7.74 8.53 1.13
CA VAL A 83 -8.44 7.27 0.86
C VAL A 83 -9.85 7.35 1.38
N CYS A 84 -10.77 6.77 0.61
CA CYS A 84 -12.16 6.57 0.98
C CYS A 84 -12.47 5.08 0.96
N THR A 85 -12.99 4.54 2.05
CA THR A 85 -13.50 3.16 2.13
C THR A 85 -15.01 3.20 2.25
N ILE A 86 -15.72 2.47 1.38
CA ILE A 86 -17.18 2.48 1.32
C ILE A 86 -17.74 1.80 2.56
N PHE A 87 -18.65 2.49 3.23
CA PHE A 87 -19.40 2.03 4.39
C PHE A 87 -20.87 1.87 4.03
N ASP A 88 -21.46 0.71 4.34
CA ASP A 88 -22.86 0.36 4.08
C ASP A 88 -23.49 -0.23 5.34
N GLY A 89 -24.21 0.59 6.09
CA GLY A 89 -24.84 0.19 7.35
C GLY A 89 -25.87 -0.91 7.21
N SER A 90 -26.46 -1.10 6.01
CA SER A 90 -27.43 -2.16 5.76
C SER A 90 -26.81 -3.56 5.85
N LYS A 91 -25.48 -3.64 5.70
CA LYS A 91 -24.70 -4.89 5.75
C LYS A 91 -24.14 -5.21 7.13
N ILE A 92 -24.37 -4.33 8.11
CA ILE A 92 -23.89 -4.55 9.48
C ILE A 92 -24.94 -5.36 10.25
N PRO A 93 -24.59 -6.54 10.78
CA PRO A 93 -25.51 -7.32 11.60
C PRO A 93 -25.96 -6.53 12.84
N GLY A 94 -27.26 -6.45 13.06
CA GLY A 94 -27.84 -5.75 14.22
C GLY A 94 -27.97 -4.24 14.07
N ALA A 95 -27.53 -3.64 12.97
CA ALA A 95 -27.76 -2.22 12.73
C ALA A 95 -29.25 -1.92 12.55
N THR A 96 -29.74 -0.89 13.24
CA THR A 96 -31.15 -0.44 13.22
C THR A 96 -31.23 1.06 12.94
N GLY A 97 -32.43 1.57 12.69
CA GLY A 97 -32.68 2.99 12.51
C GLY A 97 -31.82 3.63 11.42
N ARG A 98 -31.20 4.76 11.74
CA ARG A 98 -30.35 5.49 10.80
C ARG A 98 -29.07 4.75 10.43
N ALA A 99 -28.49 3.96 11.31
CA ALA A 99 -27.28 3.21 11.03
C ALA A 99 -27.50 2.21 9.89
N ARG A 100 -28.66 1.57 9.84
CA ARG A 100 -29.00 0.58 8.79
C ARG A 100 -29.15 1.22 7.40
N ILE A 101 -29.64 2.42 7.30
CA ILE A 101 -29.84 3.12 6.02
C ILE A 101 -28.66 4.00 5.63
N MET A 102 -27.62 4.04 6.47
CA MET A 102 -26.45 4.86 6.23
C MET A 102 -25.58 4.26 5.15
N PHE A 103 -25.38 4.99 4.06
CA PHE A 103 -24.37 4.72 3.03
C PHE A 103 -23.41 5.89 3.01
N ASN A 104 -22.15 5.64 3.33
CA ASN A 104 -21.15 6.68 3.49
C ASN A 104 -19.76 6.17 3.12
N GLN A 105 -18.76 6.98 3.36
CA GLN A 105 -17.36 6.68 3.15
C GLN A 105 -16.61 6.99 4.44
N ASP A 106 -15.81 6.03 4.91
CA ASP A 106 -14.76 6.34 5.84
C ASP A 106 -13.60 6.98 5.07
N ARG A 107 -13.13 8.12 5.54
CA ARG A 107 -12.16 8.97 4.84
C ARG A 107 -10.96 9.19 5.72
N HIS A 108 -9.78 8.92 5.19
CA HIS A 108 -8.56 9.17 5.92
C HIS A 108 -7.44 9.72 5.06
N PHE A 109 -6.55 10.47 5.69
CA PHE A 109 -5.31 10.95 5.11
C PHE A 109 -4.17 10.02 5.46
N LEU A 110 -3.16 10.01 4.62
CA LEU A 110 -1.90 9.35 4.89
C LEU A 110 -0.72 10.25 4.55
N GLY A 111 0.40 9.99 5.20
CA GLY A 111 1.67 10.64 4.91
C GLY A 111 2.82 9.66 5.12
N ARG A 112 3.80 9.69 4.21
CA ARG A 112 5.01 8.87 4.28
C ARG A 112 6.21 9.72 3.96
N PHE A 113 7.21 9.67 4.80
CA PHE A 113 8.45 10.41 4.60
C PHE A 113 9.65 9.47 4.56
N GLN A 114 10.40 9.53 3.46
CA GLN A 114 11.62 8.76 3.28
C GLN A 114 12.80 9.45 3.97
N ILE A 115 13.25 8.87 5.06
CA ILE A 115 14.40 9.35 5.84
C ILE A 115 15.70 9.04 5.12
N LEU A 116 15.84 7.78 4.65
CA LEU A 116 17.00 7.28 3.94
C LEU A 116 16.59 6.69 2.59
N LYS A 117 17.36 6.98 1.56
CA LYS A 117 17.26 6.30 0.26
C LYS A 117 18.18 5.09 0.25
N GLU A 118 17.82 4.09 -0.52
CA GLU A 118 18.67 2.93 -0.73
C GLU A 118 20.00 3.35 -1.36
N GLY A 119 21.11 2.88 -0.77
CA GLY A 119 22.46 3.23 -1.24
C GLY A 119 22.87 4.68 -1.02
N GLU A 120 22.13 5.46 -0.22
CA GLU A 120 22.48 6.85 0.10
C GLU A 120 23.89 6.94 0.71
N PHE A 121 24.57 8.05 0.52
CA PHE A 121 25.96 8.27 0.91
C PHE A 121 26.99 7.31 0.25
N GLY A 122 26.62 6.64 -0.86
CA GLY A 122 27.49 5.68 -1.54
C GLY A 122 27.62 4.32 -0.83
N LEU A 123 26.83 4.10 0.22
CA LEU A 123 26.84 2.86 1.00
C LEU A 123 25.89 1.83 0.40
N LYS A 124 26.41 0.95 -0.46
CA LYS A 124 25.60 -0.06 -1.19
C LYS A 124 24.74 -0.96 -0.29
N TRP A 125 25.15 -1.18 0.96
CA TRP A 125 24.41 -2.00 1.93
C TRP A 125 23.24 -1.25 2.59
N MET A 126 23.23 0.09 2.52
CA MET A 126 22.22 0.90 3.20
C MET A 126 20.82 0.65 2.62
N PRO A 127 19.83 0.29 3.46
CA PRO A 127 18.45 0.16 3.03
C PRO A 127 17.79 1.52 2.86
N SER A 128 16.71 1.56 2.12
CA SER A 128 15.73 2.64 2.18
C SER A 128 14.96 2.58 3.49
N VAL A 129 14.65 3.73 4.12
CA VAL A 129 13.89 3.82 5.38
C VAL A 129 12.80 4.88 5.25
N VAL A 130 11.58 4.52 5.64
CA VAL A 130 10.40 5.39 5.61
C VAL A 130 9.73 5.42 6.98
N LEU A 131 9.32 6.61 7.42
CA LEU A 131 8.29 6.79 8.45
C LEU A 131 6.96 7.06 7.77
N GLY A 132 5.90 6.43 8.27
CA GLY A 132 4.57 6.63 7.72
C GLY A 132 3.50 6.69 8.78
N VAL A 133 2.43 7.39 8.42
CA VAL A 133 1.24 7.52 9.24
C VAL A 133 0.00 7.46 8.34
N SER A 134 -0.99 6.71 8.77
CA SER A 134 -2.31 6.64 8.16
C SER A 134 -3.35 6.99 9.20
N ASP A 135 -4.38 7.73 8.81
CA ASP A 135 -5.50 8.16 9.66
C ASP A 135 -5.04 8.82 10.99
N PRO A 136 -4.16 9.85 10.96
CA PRO A 136 -3.59 10.41 12.16
C PRO A 136 -4.56 11.28 12.96
N THR A 137 -5.56 11.86 12.29
CA THR A 137 -6.33 12.99 12.80
C THR A 137 -7.82 12.73 12.92
N THR A 138 -8.30 11.56 12.54
CA THR A 138 -9.72 11.27 12.65
C THR A 138 -10.10 11.22 14.13
N ALA A 139 -10.60 12.34 14.62
CA ALA A 139 -11.19 12.44 15.94
C ALA A 139 -12.57 11.77 15.92
N SER A 140 -12.92 11.08 16.99
CA SER A 140 -14.30 10.66 17.20
C SER A 140 -15.20 11.89 17.13
N SER A 141 -16.02 11.99 16.10
CA SER A 141 -17.08 12.99 16.14
C SER A 141 -18.11 12.51 17.17
N SER A 142 -18.34 13.31 18.19
CA SER A 142 -19.42 13.07 19.16
C SER A 142 -20.82 13.01 18.52
N ASN A 143 -20.91 13.21 17.22
CA ASN A 143 -22.11 13.13 16.38
C ASN A 143 -22.13 11.93 15.44
N GLY A 144 -21.18 11.02 15.54
CA GLY A 144 -21.13 9.80 14.72
C GLY A 144 -22.21 8.82 15.15
N TYR A 145 -23.30 8.79 14.43
CA TYR A 145 -24.39 7.80 14.62
C TYR A 145 -23.89 6.34 14.56
N VAL A 146 -22.74 6.13 13.98
CA VAL A 146 -22.10 4.80 13.85
C VAL A 146 -21.41 4.39 15.14
N ASP A 147 -20.82 5.33 15.88
CA ASP A 147 -20.07 5.03 17.09
C ASP A 147 -20.95 4.57 18.25
N ALA A 148 -22.18 5.06 18.34
CA ALA A 148 -23.10 4.71 19.41
C ALA A 148 -23.75 3.34 19.22
N GLU A 149 -23.91 2.89 17.98
CA GLU A 149 -24.63 1.64 17.65
C GLU A 149 -23.71 0.49 17.22
N VAL A 150 -22.46 0.74 16.83
CA VAL A 150 -21.54 -0.26 16.26
C VAL A 150 -20.29 -0.50 17.11
N GLY A 151 -20.22 0.03 18.32
CA GLY A 151 -19.16 -0.35 19.25
C GLY A 151 -18.26 0.74 19.81
N GLY A 152 -18.63 2.01 19.73
CA GLY A 152 -18.10 3.05 20.64
C GLY A 152 -16.62 3.41 20.55
N TYR A 153 -15.94 3.07 19.48
CA TYR A 153 -14.56 3.49 19.26
C TYR A 153 -14.55 4.47 18.09
N GLY A 154 -14.32 5.72 18.38
CA GLY A 154 -14.34 6.81 17.42
C GLY A 154 -13.60 6.51 16.13
N ASN A 155 -13.92 7.27 15.10
CA ASN A 155 -13.34 7.22 13.76
C ASN A 155 -11.82 7.07 13.87
N GLY A 156 -11.11 6.59 12.96
CA GLY A 156 -9.69 6.22 13.04
C GLY A 156 -9.54 4.72 12.82
N TYR A 157 -10.47 4.20 12.02
CA TYR A 157 -10.50 2.79 11.65
C TYR A 157 -9.18 2.34 11.03
N PHE A 158 -8.54 3.20 10.25
CA PHE A 158 -7.31 2.92 9.53
C PHE A 158 -6.07 3.55 10.18
N ASN A 159 -6.17 3.95 11.47
CA ASN A 159 -5.03 4.51 12.18
C ASN A 159 -3.86 3.51 12.18
N ARG A 160 -2.74 3.95 11.66
CA ARG A 160 -1.50 3.18 11.61
C ARG A 160 -0.30 4.11 11.58
N ASN A 161 0.65 3.87 12.47
CA ASN A 161 1.96 4.51 12.48
C ASN A 161 3.01 3.43 12.24
N TYR A 162 4.02 3.69 11.45
CA TYR A 162 5.02 2.68 11.15
C TYR A 162 6.38 3.26 10.77
N ILE A 163 7.38 2.42 10.97
CA ILE A 163 8.69 2.56 10.35
C ILE A 163 8.91 1.34 9.45
N ALA A 164 9.42 1.56 8.26
CA ALA A 164 9.71 0.49 7.32
C ALA A 164 11.09 0.64 6.70
N ALA A 165 11.74 -0.48 6.44
CA ALA A 165 13.02 -0.57 5.75
C ALA A 165 12.91 -1.53 4.56
N THR A 166 13.56 -1.19 3.45
CA THR A 166 13.56 -1.99 2.22
C THR A 166 14.96 -2.05 1.63
N LYS A 167 15.37 -3.24 1.18
CA LYS A 167 16.63 -3.45 0.46
C LYS A 167 16.42 -4.35 -0.73
N HIS A 168 16.95 -3.93 -1.89
CA HIS A 168 16.90 -4.72 -3.12
C HIS A 168 18.24 -5.34 -3.44
N PHE A 169 18.19 -6.53 -4.05
CA PHE A 169 19.33 -7.33 -4.47
C PHE A 169 19.11 -7.77 -5.91
N SER A 170 19.97 -7.30 -6.81
CA SER A 170 19.96 -7.75 -8.21
C SER A 170 20.61 -9.13 -8.30
N THR A 171 19.94 -10.06 -8.99
CA THR A 171 20.39 -11.41 -9.25
C THR A 171 20.41 -11.68 -10.76
N SER A 172 21.02 -12.78 -11.18
CA SER A 172 21.01 -13.19 -12.60
C SER A 172 19.60 -13.54 -13.13
N TRP A 173 18.65 -13.80 -12.25
CA TRP A 173 17.29 -14.21 -12.62
C TRP A 173 16.25 -13.10 -12.46
N GLY A 174 16.62 -11.98 -11.86
CA GLY A 174 15.74 -10.87 -11.58
C GLY A 174 16.15 -10.12 -10.33
N GLU A 175 15.22 -9.41 -9.73
CA GLU A 175 15.44 -8.62 -8.51
C GLU A 175 14.69 -9.24 -7.34
N LEU A 176 15.37 -9.34 -6.20
CA LEU A 176 14.84 -9.77 -4.92
C LEU A 176 14.75 -8.54 -3.99
N GLY A 177 13.61 -8.30 -3.40
CA GLY A 177 13.41 -7.28 -2.35
C GLY A 177 13.23 -7.92 -0.98
N ALA A 178 13.86 -7.34 0.04
CA ALA A 178 13.65 -7.68 1.45
C ALA A 178 13.06 -6.47 2.17
N HIS A 179 11.98 -6.69 2.92
CA HIS A 179 11.19 -5.65 3.56
C HIS A 179 10.95 -5.99 5.02
N LEU A 180 11.17 -5.01 5.89
CA LEU A 180 10.89 -5.10 7.33
C LEU A 180 10.11 -3.85 7.74
N ALA A 181 9.17 -4.03 8.65
CA ALA A 181 8.46 -2.91 9.24
C ALA A 181 8.09 -3.20 10.70
N TYR A 182 7.89 -2.14 11.45
CA TYR A 182 7.22 -2.21 12.75
C TYR A 182 6.02 -1.27 12.70
N GLN A 183 4.87 -1.77 13.10
CA GLN A 183 3.59 -1.07 12.99
C GLN A 183 2.96 -0.90 14.36
N TYR A 184 2.29 0.22 14.54
CA TYR A 184 1.47 0.52 15.70
C TYR A 184 0.13 1.13 15.28
N ASN A 185 -0.92 0.63 15.88
CA ASN A 185 -2.30 1.07 15.68
C ASN A 185 -2.98 1.19 17.05
N ARG A 186 -3.85 2.16 17.20
CA ARG A 186 -4.55 2.43 18.48
C ARG A 186 -5.76 1.53 18.74
N ARG A 187 -6.16 0.74 17.76
CA ARG A 187 -7.40 -0.04 17.83
C ARG A 187 -7.18 -1.47 18.32
N ASN A 188 -8.17 -1.98 19.04
CA ASN A 188 -8.16 -3.36 19.52
C ASN A 188 -8.80 -4.34 18.54
N ASP A 189 -9.60 -3.86 17.60
CA ASP A 189 -10.33 -4.66 16.61
C ASP A 189 -9.61 -4.78 15.25
N TYR A 190 -8.45 -4.13 15.12
CA TYR A 190 -7.59 -4.18 13.95
C TYR A 190 -6.15 -4.42 14.36
N HIS A 191 -5.85 -5.68 14.67
CA HIS A 191 -4.57 -6.08 15.27
C HIS A 191 -3.44 -6.13 14.24
N ILE A 192 -2.87 -4.97 13.94
CA ILE A 192 -1.67 -4.86 13.08
C ILE A 192 -0.44 -4.39 13.86
N ASN A 193 -0.48 -4.50 15.19
CA ASN A 193 0.62 -4.08 16.05
C ASN A 193 1.74 -5.11 16.06
N GLY A 194 2.96 -4.67 15.79
CA GLY A 194 4.12 -5.52 15.86
C GLY A 194 4.99 -5.52 14.59
N PRO A 195 5.95 -6.44 14.54
CA PRO A 195 6.83 -6.59 13.39
C PRO A 195 6.09 -7.17 12.19
N ALA A 196 6.44 -6.68 11.02
CA ALA A 196 6.03 -7.19 9.72
C ALA A 196 7.27 -7.43 8.86
N ALA A 197 7.22 -8.45 8.01
CA ALA A 197 8.31 -8.80 7.11
C ALA A 197 7.76 -9.29 5.78
N GLY A 198 8.46 -8.99 4.69
CA GLY A 198 8.07 -9.44 3.37
C GLY A 198 9.25 -9.61 2.44
N VAL A 199 9.02 -10.38 1.41
CA VAL A 199 9.95 -10.56 0.30
C VAL A 199 9.22 -10.32 -1.01
N THR A 200 9.92 -9.72 -1.97
CA THR A 200 9.44 -9.53 -3.32
C THR A 200 10.41 -10.17 -4.30
N PHE A 201 9.88 -10.71 -5.39
CA PHE A 201 10.69 -11.23 -6.49
C PHE A 201 10.11 -10.78 -7.82
N THR A 202 10.94 -10.09 -8.60
CA THR A 202 10.62 -9.65 -9.96
C THR A 202 11.49 -10.42 -10.95
N PRO A 203 10.95 -11.48 -11.61
CA PRO A 203 11.71 -12.27 -12.56
C PRO A 203 12.08 -11.45 -13.79
N GLY A 204 13.36 -11.44 -14.19
CA GLY A 204 13.81 -10.73 -15.38
C GLY A 204 13.17 -11.24 -16.69
N ILE A 205 12.74 -12.50 -16.72
CA ILE A 205 12.06 -13.09 -17.88
C ILE A 205 10.65 -12.50 -18.11
N LEU A 206 10.04 -11.91 -17.08
CA LEU A 206 8.72 -11.28 -17.15
C LEU A 206 8.80 -9.75 -17.24
N CYS A 207 9.98 -9.19 -17.47
CA CYS A 207 10.18 -7.77 -17.66
C CYS A 207 10.26 -7.41 -19.14
N ASP A 208 9.86 -6.17 -19.47
CA ASP A 208 10.02 -5.56 -20.80
C ASP A 208 9.42 -6.40 -21.95
N ARG A 209 8.23 -6.96 -21.74
CA ARG A 209 7.47 -7.64 -22.77
C ARG A 209 6.56 -6.64 -23.53
N ALA A 210 6.08 -6.99 -24.68
CA ALA A 210 5.33 -6.09 -25.58
C ALA A 210 4.14 -5.36 -24.91
N ILE A 211 3.53 -5.94 -23.88
CA ILE A 211 2.38 -5.37 -23.17
C ILE A 211 2.68 -5.29 -21.66
N LEU A 212 3.47 -6.23 -21.18
CA LEU A 212 3.78 -6.40 -19.74
C LEU A 212 5.14 -5.82 -19.44
N ASP A 213 5.20 -4.79 -18.59
CA ASP A 213 6.45 -4.18 -18.19
C ASP A 213 7.16 -5.03 -17.12
N GLU A 214 6.43 -5.43 -16.08
CA GLU A 214 6.97 -6.32 -15.04
C GLU A 214 5.86 -7.08 -14.31
N VAL A 215 6.23 -8.19 -13.68
CA VAL A 215 5.43 -8.87 -12.66
C VAL A 215 6.27 -9.03 -11.41
N ARG A 216 5.77 -8.55 -10.28
CA ARG A 216 6.40 -8.67 -8.98
C ARG A 216 5.58 -9.61 -8.11
N PHE A 217 6.14 -10.73 -7.73
CA PHE A 217 5.57 -11.66 -6.76
C PHE A 217 5.91 -11.19 -5.35
N ILE A 218 4.98 -11.39 -4.42
CA ILE A 218 5.05 -10.89 -3.05
C ILE A 218 4.64 -11.99 -2.10
N ALA A 219 5.42 -12.19 -1.04
CA ALA A 219 5.05 -12.95 0.13
C ALA A 219 5.35 -12.12 1.37
N GLU A 220 4.39 -11.94 2.26
CA GLU A 220 4.53 -11.08 3.42
C GLU A 220 3.83 -11.62 4.66
N TYR A 221 4.31 -11.20 5.82
CA TYR A 221 3.62 -11.26 7.10
C TYR A 221 3.32 -9.83 7.57
N ASP A 222 2.07 -9.45 7.66
CA ASP A 222 1.60 -8.09 7.91
C ASP A 222 1.39 -7.75 9.41
N ALA A 223 2.01 -8.50 10.31
CA ALA A 223 1.79 -8.56 11.77
C ALA A 223 0.49 -9.27 12.19
N ARG A 224 -0.33 -9.74 11.25
CA ARG A 224 -1.56 -10.55 11.51
C ARG A 224 -1.50 -11.89 10.82
N THR A 225 -1.28 -11.86 9.52
CA THR A 225 -1.44 -13.01 8.63
C THR A 225 -0.31 -13.07 7.61
N PHE A 226 -0.07 -14.28 7.10
CA PHE A 226 0.76 -14.47 5.92
C PHE A 226 -0.09 -14.28 4.67
N ASN A 227 0.41 -13.41 3.79
CA ASN A 227 -0.26 -13.05 2.55
C ASN A 227 0.68 -13.34 1.38
N ILE A 228 0.11 -13.76 0.26
CA ILE A 228 0.82 -13.92 -1.00
C ILE A 228 0.07 -13.23 -2.12
N GLY A 229 0.79 -12.77 -3.11
CA GLY A 229 0.16 -12.13 -4.25
C GLY A 229 1.17 -11.66 -5.29
N PHE A 230 0.69 -10.82 -6.20
CA PHE A 230 1.53 -10.21 -7.21
C PHE A 230 1.01 -8.84 -7.62
N ILE A 231 1.89 -8.06 -8.22
CA ILE A 231 1.59 -6.81 -8.90
C ILE A 231 2.10 -6.96 -10.32
N ALA A 232 1.23 -6.74 -11.31
CA ALA A 232 1.57 -6.73 -12.72
C ALA A 232 1.44 -5.29 -13.25
N SER A 233 2.50 -4.79 -13.88
CA SER A 233 2.57 -3.44 -14.43
C SER A 233 2.56 -3.50 -15.95
N VAL A 234 1.81 -2.59 -16.55
CA VAL A 234 1.71 -2.46 -18.00
C VAL A 234 1.78 -0.98 -18.40
N TRP A 235 2.07 -0.74 -19.67
CA TRP A 235 2.05 0.58 -20.28
C TRP A 235 3.02 1.55 -19.59
N GLU A 236 4.30 1.24 -19.66
CA GLU A 236 5.38 2.04 -19.05
C GLU A 236 5.21 2.21 -17.53
N ASN A 237 4.79 1.15 -16.86
CA ASN A 237 4.48 1.11 -15.41
C ASN A 237 3.41 2.11 -14.96
N ARG A 238 2.56 2.60 -15.88
CA ARG A 238 1.49 3.54 -15.55
C ARG A 238 0.25 2.85 -15.02
N PHE A 239 -0.03 1.65 -15.47
CA PHE A 239 -1.18 0.88 -15.02
C PHE A 239 -0.71 -0.38 -14.29
N GLU A 240 -1.22 -0.60 -13.09
CA GLU A 240 -0.89 -1.77 -12.27
C GLU A 240 -2.16 -2.49 -11.85
N ALA A 241 -2.12 -3.82 -12.01
CA ALA A 241 -3.10 -4.74 -11.45
C ALA A 241 -2.48 -5.48 -10.27
N MET A 242 -3.22 -5.53 -9.16
CA MET A 242 -2.79 -6.16 -7.92
C MET A 242 -3.70 -7.31 -7.57
N PHE A 243 -3.13 -8.40 -7.10
CA PHE A 243 -3.84 -9.56 -6.59
C PHE A 243 -3.22 -10.04 -5.28
N GLU A 244 -4.06 -10.40 -4.35
CA GLU A 244 -3.66 -10.94 -3.05
C GLU A 244 -4.55 -12.11 -2.63
N LEU A 245 -3.93 -13.09 -2.01
CA LEU A 245 -4.57 -14.07 -1.15
C LEU A 245 -4.17 -13.77 0.30
N GLN A 246 -4.98 -12.98 0.99
CA GLN A 246 -4.81 -12.66 2.39
C GLN A 246 -5.02 -13.92 3.25
N ALA A 247 -4.12 -14.14 4.22
CA ALA A 247 -4.05 -15.39 4.99
C ALA A 247 -3.98 -16.63 4.08
N CYS A 248 -3.42 -16.49 2.85
CA CYS A 248 -3.41 -17.51 1.81
C CYS A 248 -4.80 -18.09 1.46
N LYS A 249 -5.87 -17.33 1.70
CA LYS A 249 -7.26 -17.79 1.58
C LYS A 249 -8.22 -16.76 0.99
N TRP A 250 -8.13 -15.50 1.39
CA TRP A 250 -9.12 -14.48 1.08
C TRP A 250 -8.63 -13.55 -0.03
N VAL A 251 -9.42 -13.41 -1.08
CA VAL A 251 -9.05 -12.61 -2.25
C VAL A 251 -9.23 -11.14 -1.99
N ASN A 252 -8.20 -10.36 -2.32
CA ASN A 252 -8.25 -8.92 -2.60
C ASN A 252 -7.73 -8.69 -4.01
N PHE A 253 -8.22 -7.66 -4.67
CA PHE A 253 -7.66 -7.19 -5.93
C PHE A 253 -7.75 -5.68 -6.03
N GLY A 254 -6.85 -5.08 -6.79
CA GLY A 254 -6.80 -3.63 -6.95
C GLY A 254 -6.27 -3.24 -8.32
N LEU A 255 -6.61 -2.02 -8.69
CA LEU A 255 -6.13 -1.36 -9.89
C LEU A 255 -5.54 -0.01 -9.52
N ARG A 256 -4.47 0.37 -10.21
CA ARG A 256 -3.82 1.66 -10.06
C ARG A 256 -3.47 2.27 -11.38
N TYR A 257 -3.54 3.57 -11.39
CA TYR A 257 -3.04 4.38 -12.49
C TYR A 257 -2.09 5.44 -11.96
N LYS A 258 -0.93 5.56 -12.59
CA LYS A 258 0.12 6.50 -12.24
C LYS A 258 0.30 7.53 -13.35
N LEU A 259 0.34 8.79 -12.99
CA LEU A 259 0.57 9.91 -13.88
C LEU A 259 1.78 10.70 -13.38
N GLY A 260 2.83 10.78 -14.18
CA GLY A 260 3.94 11.69 -13.94
C GLY A 260 3.51 13.12 -14.27
N LEU A 261 3.68 14.04 -13.32
CA LEU A 261 3.36 15.46 -13.47
C LEU A 261 4.56 16.29 -13.94
N LYS A 262 5.68 15.65 -14.24
CA LYS A 262 6.92 16.28 -14.73
C LYS A 262 7.26 15.79 -16.12
#